data_57ed712d74526b731e7a867ee57d5b6a
#
_entry.id   57ed712d74526b731e7a867ee57d5b6a
#
_cell.length_a   1.000
_cell.length_b   1.000
_cell.length_c   1.000
_cell.angle_alpha   90.00
_cell.angle_beta   90.00
_cell.angle_gamma   90.00
#
_symmetry.space_group_name_H-M   'P 1'
#
loop_
_entity.id
_entity.type
_entity.pdbx_description
1 polymer ?
#
loop_
_entity_poly.entity_id
_entity_poly.type
_entity_poly.pdbx_seq_one_letter_code
_entity_poly.pdbx_strand_id
1 'polypeptide(L)'
;MIKLKHNIEVTPKIGCSNVCEYCPQSTLIKRYKERIGSDKDTMMTLETFKKCLSTLPKHVGLNFTGYVEPFLNPETPDMLLYAYEQGYSILLNTTLMGLKKSDWMKIKDINFRELHIHLASGSF
;
A
#
# COMPACT_ATOMS: atom_id res chain seq x y z
N MET A 1 6.10 10.79 -21.29
CA MET A 1 5.44 10.58 -19.98
C MET A 1 3.96 10.30 -20.20
N ILE A 2 3.49 9.16 -19.72
CA ILE A 2 2.07 8.81 -19.80
C ILE A 2 1.33 9.52 -18.69
N LYS A 3 0.37 10.37 -19.05
CA LYS A 3 -0.48 11.02 -18.06
C LYS A 3 -1.66 10.09 -17.76
N LEU A 4 -1.68 9.56 -16.54
CA LEU A 4 -2.76 8.70 -16.08
C LEU A 4 -3.97 9.55 -15.73
N LYS A 5 -5.13 9.20 -16.28
CA LYS A 5 -6.38 9.89 -15.99
C LYS A 5 -7.01 9.42 -14.68
N HIS A 6 -6.76 8.18 -14.31
CA HIS A 6 -7.37 7.56 -13.15
C HIS A 6 -6.35 6.82 -12.32
N ASN A 7 -6.52 6.90 -11.02
CA ASN A 7 -5.69 6.19 -10.05
C ASN A 7 -6.59 5.48 -9.06
N ILE A 8 -6.14 4.33 -8.58
CA ILE A 8 -6.82 3.58 -7.52
C ILE A 8 -5.88 3.50 -6.34
N GLU A 9 -6.38 3.86 -5.17
CA GLU A 9 -5.63 3.67 -3.94
C GLU A 9 -5.71 2.23 -3.48
N VAL A 10 -4.56 1.65 -3.19
CA VAL A 10 -4.46 0.31 -2.62
C VAL A 10 -4.01 0.46 -1.17
N THR A 11 -4.83 -0.02 -0.27
CA THR A 11 -4.55 0.01 1.16
C THR A 11 -4.35 -1.43 1.63
N PRO A 12 -3.09 -1.93 1.66
CA PRO A 12 -2.86 -3.35 1.95
C PRO A 12 -3.07 -3.73 3.41
N LYS A 13 -3.19 -2.76 4.30
CA LYS A 13 -3.37 -3.00 5.74
C LYS A 13 -4.18 -1.88 6.35
N ILE A 14 -5.01 -2.22 7.34
CA ILE A 14 -5.69 -1.28 8.20
C ILE A 14 -4.94 -1.22 9.54
N GLY A 15 -4.53 -0.02 9.95
CA GLY A 15 -3.76 0.18 11.16
C GLY A 15 -2.26 0.26 10.90
N CYS A 16 -1.60 1.14 11.63
CA CYS A 16 -0.18 1.41 11.50
C CYS A 16 0.44 1.48 12.90
N SER A 17 1.71 1.10 13.04
CA SER A 17 2.42 1.20 14.32
C SER A 17 2.84 2.64 14.64
N ASN A 18 2.88 3.53 13.66
CA ASN A 18 3.13 4.95 13.87
C ASN A 18 1.86 5.66 14.31
N VAL A 19 1.97 6.49 15.34
CA VAL A 19 0.89 7.37 15.78
C VAL A 19 1.28 8.79 15.39
N CYS A 20 0.71 9.27 14.29
CA CYS A 20 0.94 10.62 13.79
C CYS A 20 -0.26 11.49 14.17
N GLU A 21 -0.01 12.65 14.76
CA GLU A 21 -1.09 13.55 15.21
C GLU A 21 -2.02 13.96 14.06
N TYR A 22 -1.46 14.13 12.87
CA TYR A 22 -2.19 14.54 11.68
C TYR A 22 -2.84 13.38 10.92
N CYS A 23 -2.63 12.15 11.35
CA CYS A 23 -3.14 10.97 10.65
C CYS A 23 -4.49 10.52 11.22
N PRO A 24 -5.57 10.46 10.43
CA PRO A 24 -6.88 10.06 10.92
C PRO A 24 -7.07 8.55 11.04
N GLN A 25 -5.98 7.78 11.21
CA GLN A 25 -6.08 6.32 11.23
C GLN A 25 -6.92 5.77 12.38
N SER A 26 -6.93 6.44 13.53
CA SER A 26 -7.76 6.00 14.66
C SER A 26 -9.25 6.05 14.31
N THR A 27 -9.68 7.07 13.58
CA THR A 27 -11.05 7.19 13.09
C THR A 27 -11.34 6.11 12.04
N LEU A 28 -10.39 5.85 11.15
CA LEU A 28 -10.51 4.81 10.13
C LEU A 28 -10.67 3.42 10.78
N ILE A 29 -9.84 3.11 11.75
CA ILE A 29 -9.89 1.82 12.47
C ILE A 29 -11.24 1.66 13.17
N LYS A 30 -11.71 2.71 13.86
CA LYS A 30 -13.00 2.69 14.54
C LYS A 30 -14.14 2.41 13.57
N ARG A 31 -14.18 3.12 12.45
CA ARG A 31 -15.24 2.95 11.44
C ARG A 31 -15.15 1.59 10.77
N TYR A 32 -13.94 1.08 10.56
CA TYR A 32 -13.75 -0.25 10.00
C TYR A 32 -14.34 -1.32 10.93
N LYS A 33 -14.02 -1.24 12.23
CA LYS A 33 -14.55 -2.17 13.22
C LYS A 33 -16.08 -2.10 13.31
N GLU A 34 -16.66 -0.91 13.24
CA GLU A 34 -18.10 -0.71 13.27
C GLU A 34 -18.79 -1.36 12.07
N ARG A 35 -18.19 -1.30 10.88
CA ARG A 35 -18.77 -1.87 9.67
C ARG A 35 -18.60 -3.38 9.55
N ILE A 36 -17.41 -3.87 9.88
CA ILE A 36 -17.04 -5.27 9.69
C ILE A 36 -17.36 -6.09 10.93
N GLY A 37 -17.49 -5.42 12.09
CA GLY A 37 -17.76 -6.08 13.37
C GLY A 37 -16.56 -6.78 13.98
N SER A 38 -15.38 -6.61 13.37
CA SER A 38 -14.17 -7.30 13.80
C SER A 38 -12.95 -6.58 13.24
N ASP A 39 -11.80 -6.74 13.89
CA ASP A 39 -10.51 -6.26 13.42
C ASP A 39 -9.63 -7.40 12.88
N LYS A 40 -10.24 -8.54 12.57
CA LYS A 40 -9.49 -9.74 12.14
C LYS A 40 -8.91 -9.63 10.73
N ASP A 41 -9.67 -9.06 9.79
CA ASP A 41 -9.25 -8.97 8.39
C ASP A 41 -8.66 -7.60 8.09
N THR A 42 -7.53 -7.28 8.73
CA THR A 42 -6.86 -5.99 8.55
C THR A 42 -5.80 -6.00 7.46
N MET A 43 -5.52 -7.16 6.87
CA MET A 43 -4.51 -7.30 5.82
C MET A 43 -5.12 -7.87 4.55
N MET A 44 -4.77 -7.26 3.41
CA MET A 44 -5.10 -7.80 2.10
C MET A 44 -4.15 -8.95 1.77
N THR A 45 -4.67 -10.05 1.23
CA THR A 45 -3.81 -11.12 0.74
C THR A 45 -3.38 -10.85 -0.70
N LEU A 46 -2.24 -11.45 -1.09
CA LEU A 46 -1.76 -11.37 -2.47
C LEU A 46 -2.81 -11.93 -3.45
N GLU A 47 -3.49 -13.01 -3.07
CA GLU A 47 -4.53 -13.61 -3.90
C GLU A 47 -5.69 -12.65 -4.14
N THR A 48 -6.18 -11.99 -3.09
CA THR A 48 -7.24 -10.98 -3.22
C THR A 48 -6.77 -9.82 -4.11
N PHE A 49 -5.54 -9.36 -3.93
CA PHE A 49 -4.97 -8.31 -4.76
C PHE A 49 -4.94 -8.70 -6.24
N LYS A 50 -4.50 -9.91 -6.55
CA LYS A 50 -4.48 -10.43 -7.93
C LYS A 50 -5.88 -10.47 -8.54
N LYS A 51 -6.88 -10.90 -7.77
CA LYS A 51 -8.28 -10.90 -8.23
C LYS A 51 -8.77 -9.51 -8.56
N CYS A 52 -8.47 -8.55 -7.70
CA CYS A 52 -8.84 -7.15 -7.93
C CYS A 52 -8.17 -6.60 -9.19
N LEU A 53 -6.88 -6.86 -9.38
CA LEU A 53 -6.16 -6.41 -10.57
C LEU A 53 -6.71 -7.00 -11.85
N SER A 54 -7.20 -8.23 -11.82
CA SER A 54 -7.75 -8.88 -13.02
C SER A 54 -8.94 -8.13 -13.61
N THR A 55 -9.60 -7.28 -12.83
CA THR A 55 -10.75 -6.48 -13.26
C THR A 55 -10.37 -5.07 -13.69
N LEU A 56 -9.10 -4.68 -13.54
CA LEU A 56 -8.66 -3.31 -13.81
C LEU A 56 -7.93 -3.19 -15.14
N PRO A 57 -8.27 -2.17 -15.95
CA PRO A 57 -7.50 -1.89 -17.17
C PRO A 57 -6.09 -1.37 -16.83
N LYS A 58 -5.14 -1.61 -17.73
CA LYS A 58 -3.73 -1.29 -17.52
C LYS A 58 -3.43 0.22 -17.47
N HIS A 59 -4.32 1.05 -17.97
CA HIS A 59 -4.12 2.50 -17.96
C HIS A 59 -4.45 3.15 -16.60
N VAL A 60 -4.95 2.37 -15.66
CA VAL A 60 -5.21 2.85 -14.30
C VAL A 60 -3.92 2.77 -13.48
N GLY A 61 -3.55 3.87 -12.82
CA GLY A 61 -2.41 3.90 -11.92
C GLY A 61 -2.76 3.29 -10.56
N LEU A 62 -1.80 2.64 -9.94
CA LEU A 62 -1.96 2.08 -8.60
C LEU A 62 -1.18 2.94 -7.61
N ASN A 63 -1.86 3.44 -6.59
CA ASN A 63 -1.26 4.23 -5.53
C ASN A 63 -1.29 3.41 -4.24
N PHE A 64 -0.13 2.93 -3.82
CA PHE A 64 0.02 2.27 -2.52
C PHE A 64 0.20 3.35 -1.46
N THR A 65 -0.90 3.81 -0.93
CA THR A 65 -0.96 4.97 -0.06
C THR A 65 -2.14 4.83 0.91
N GLY A 66 -2.59 5.91 1.49
CA GLY A 66 -3.69 5.94 2.45
C GLY A 66 -3.17 6.27 3.83
N TYR A 67 -3.84 5.79 4.86
CA TYR A 67 -3.48 6.08 6.26
C TYR A 67 -2.62 4.99 6.89
N VAL A 68 -1.95 4.19 6.07
CA VAL A 68 -1.33 2.94 6.50
C VAL A 68 0.05 2.80 5.89
N GLU A 69 0.95 2.16 6.62
CA GLU A 69 2.26 1.76 6.08
C GLU A 69 2.13 0.45 5.30
N PRO A 70 2.33 0.47 3.98
CA PRO A 70 2.14 -0.73 3.16
C PRO A 70 3.02 -1.92 3.57
N PHE A 71 4.26 -1.68 4.00
CA PHE A 71 5.18 -2.77 4.33
C PHE A 71 4.90 -3.45 5.67
N LEU A 72 3.90 -2.98 6.42
CA LEU A 72 3.40 -3.74 7.56
C LEU A 72 2.61 -4.98 7.12
N ASN A 73 2.19 -5.03 5.86
CA ASN A 73 1.69 -6.24 5.26
C ASN A 73 2.86 -6.98 4.59
N PRO A 74 3.22 -8.17 5.07
CA PRO A 74 4.39 -8.89 4.54
C PRO A 74 4.26 -9.31 3.08
N GLU A 75 3.06 -9.31 2.52
CA GLU A 75 2.84 -9.64 1.12
C GLU A 75 2.93 -8.43 0.18
N THR A 76 3.10 -7.22 0.72
CA THR A 76 3.16 -6.00 -0.10
C THR A 76 4.29 -6.03 -1.13
N PRO A 77 5.51 -6.48 -0.83
CA PRO A 77 6.54 -6.56 -1.86
C PRO A 77 6.15 -7.42 -3.05
N ASP A 78 5.49 -8.54 -2.80
CA ASP A 78 5.03 -9.42 -3.87
C ASP A 78 3.88 -8.79 -4.68
N MET A 79 3.02 -8.00 -4.02
CA MET A 79 1.97 -7.24 -4.70
C MET A 79 2.58 -6.19 -5.65
N LEU A 80 3.57 -5.46 -5.17
CA LEU A 80 4.27 -4.44 -5.97
C LEU A 80 4.92 -5.07 -7.19
N LEU A 81 5.64 -6.16 -6.99
CA LEU A 81 6.32 -6.86 -8.07
C LEU A 81 5.32 -7.41 -9.07
N TYR A 82 4.26 -8.05 -8.61
CA TYR A 82 3.21 -8.59 -9.48
C TYR A 82 2.57 -7.48 -10.32
N ALA A 83 2.18 -6.39 -9.68
CA ALA A 83 1.57 -5.27 -10.39
C ALA A 83 2.50 -4.69 -11.46
N TYR A 84 3.77 -4.57 -11.14
CA TYR A 84 4.77 -4.06 -12.08
C TYR A 84 4.92 -5.01 -13.27
N GLU A 85 5.02 -6.31 -13.02
CA GLU A 85 5.13 -7.33 -14.08
C GLU A 85 3.89 -7.34 -14.98
N GLN A 86 2.72 -7.00 -14.45
CA GLN A 86 1.49 -6.90 -15.22
C GLN A 86 1.38 -5.60 -16.02
N GLY A 87 2.33 -4.68 -15.87
CA GLY A 87 2.40 -3.46 -16.66
C GLY A 87 1.70 -2.25 -16.04
N TYR A 88 1.35 -2.31 -14.75
CA TYR A 88 0.75 -1.16 -14.07
C TYR A 88 1.78 -0.13 -13.66
N SER A 89 1.39 1.14 -13.69
CA SER A 89 2.19 2.24 -13.15
C SER A 89 1.93 2.37 -11.65
N ILE A 90 2.99 2.45 -10.85
CA ILE A 90 2.88 2.37 -9.39
C ILE A 90 3.44 3.63 -8.74
N LEU A 91 2.65 4.21 -7.84
CA LEU A 91 3.10 5.20 -6.87
C LEU A 91 3.13 4.53 -5.50
N LEU A 92 4.21 4.71 -4.77
CA LEU A 92 4.37 4.14 -3.43
C LEU A 92 4.68 5.24 -2.43
N ASN A 93 3.89 5.30 -1.35
CA ASN A 93 4.17 6.13 -0.17
C ASN A 93 4.51 5.20 0.98
N THR A 94 5.64 5.40 1.61
CA THR A 94 6.09 4.51 2.68
C THR A 94 6.98 5.22 3.68
N THR A 95 6.92 4.77 4.93
CA THR A 95 7.88 5.12 5.97
C THR A 95 9.04 4.14 6.02
N LEU A 96 9.01 3.08 5.21
CA LEU A 96 9.92 1.94 5.20
C LEU A 96 9.81 1.03 6.43
N MET A 97 8.90 1.31 7.33
CA MET A 97 8.68 0.47 8.50
C MET A 97 8.16 -0.90 8.07
N GLY A 98 8.77 -1.94 8.59
CA GLY A 98 8.43 -3.32 8.22
C GLY A 98 9.15 -3.85 6.99
N LEU A 99 9.83 -3.00 6.22
CA LEU A 99 10.59 -3.43 5.06
C LEU A 99 11.85 -4.19 5.48
N LYS A 100 11.98 -5.42 5.00
CA LYS A 100 13.15 -6.26 5.22
C LYS A 100 14.10 -6.16 4.04
N LYS A 101 15.38 -6.52 4.25
CA LYS A 101 16.35 -6.56 3.17
C LYS A 101 15.92 -7.48 2.03
N SER A 102 15.36 -8.65 2.35
CA SER A 102 14.84 -9.58 1.35
C SER A 102 13.71 -8.98 0.52
N ASP A 103 12.87 -8.17 1.14
CA ASP A 103 11.78 -7.46 0.44
C ASP A 103 12.32 -6.40 -0.50
N TRP A 104 13.31 -5.65 -0.05
CA TRP A 104 13.98 -4.65 -0.88
C TRP A 104 14.58 -5.28 -2.12
N MET A 105 15.21 -6.45 -1.97
CA MET A 105 15.80 -7.16 -3.10
C MET A 105 14.78 -7.55 -4.16
N LYS A 106 13.53 -7.76 -3.77
CA LYS A 106 12.43 -8.05 -4.71
C LYS A 106 11.98 -6.82 -5.50
N ILE A 107 11.99 -5.65 -4.88
CA ILE A 107 11.37 -4.45 -5.45
C ILE A 107 12.36 -3.41 -5.94
N LYS A 108 13.65 -3.57 -5.68
CA LYS A 108 14.67 -2.56 -5.98
C LYS A 108 14.76 -2.19 -7.48
N ASP A 109 14.39 -3.10 -8.37
CA ASP A 109 14.43 -2.87 -9.81
C ASP A 109 13.11 -2.38 -10.40
N ILE A 110 12.10 -2.19 -9.58
CA ILE A 110 10.84 -1.60 -10.02
C ILE A 110 11.05 -0.13 -10.34
N ASN A 111 10.66 0.27 -11.54
CA ASN A 111 10.67 1.68 -11.91
C ASN A 111 9.34 2.30 -11.49
N PHE A 112 9.28 2.78 -10.26
CA PHE A 112 8.09 3.43 -9.72
C PHE A 112 7.81 4.74 -10.48
N ARG A 113 6.53 5.02 -10.74
CA ARG A 113 6.12 6.32 -11.25
C ARG A 113 6.49 7.43 -10.27
N GLU A 114 6.23 7.18 -9.00
CA GLU A 114 6.67 8.04 -7.89
C GLU A 114 6.95 7.17 -6.68
N LEU A 115 8.01 7.49 -5.96
CA LEU A 115 8.35 6.87 -4.69
C LEU A 115 8.52 7.98 -3.65
N HIS A 116 7.60 8.01 -2.69
CA HIS A 116 7.63 8.99 -1.61
C HIS A 116 7.99 8.27 -0.32
N ILE A 117 9.14 8.64 0.23
CA ILE A 117 9.56 8.14 1.54
C ILE A 117 9.23 9.22 2.57
N HIS A 118 8.31 8.89 3.46
CA HIS A 118 7.85 9.81 4.49
C HIS A 118 8.57 9.54 5.79
N LEU A 119 9.31 10.54 6.27
CA LEU A 119 9.94 10.50 7.57
C LEU A 119 9.00 11.19 8.56
N ALA A 120 8.33 10.41 9.39
CA ALA A 120 7.40 10.96 10.36
C ALA A 120 8.14 11.85 11.36
N SER A 121 7.59 13.03 11.63
CA SER A 121 8.09 13.89 12.69
C SER A 121 7.63 13.33 14.04
N GLY A 122 8.50 13.41 15.02
CA GLY A 122 8.22 12.88 16.35
C GLY A 122 9.12 11.71 16.68
N SER A 123 8.90 11.12 17.83
CA SER A 123 9.68 9.96 18.25
C SER A 123 9.23 8.70 17.52
N PHE A 124 10.18 8.02 16.97
CA PHE A 124 9.99 6.69 16.46
C PHE A 124 10.05 5.68 17.58
#